data_2f9fcc71c24823c2380632872c444e22
#
_entry.id   2f9fcc71c24823c2380632872c444e22
#
_cell.length_a   1.000
_cell.length_b   1.000
_cell.length_c   1.000
_cell.angle_alpha   90.00
_cell.angle_beta   90.00
_cell.angle_gamma   90.00
#
_symmetry.space_group_name_H-M   'P 1'
#
loop_
_entity.id
_entity.type
_entity.pdbx_description
1 polymer ?
#
loop_
_entity_poly.entity_id
_entity_poly.type
_entity_poly.pdbx_seq_one_letter_code
_entity_poly.pdbx_strand_id
1 'polypeptide(L)'
;MNWIKILWFLKSIYYSYIMSTDFFKRCFNIIPLLAMLWLLPNLCNALDPEEILVIANRGVHKSIDIAKYYMRKRKIPENNLIMVNVTDAETCSRTDYQKKVVLPVRKYIEQNNSKWHIRCLQLIYGLPLKVAPSELTKEEKVEINGLKKKKRELENQLKKINGRKREDQESIKKALGRIKKEISKLSKNDQEASLDSEIALVLEKDYPLSGWIPNPYFIGFKNRTFSIKKENVLMVSRLDGPDVEIVKRIIDDSMKAEEKGLSGVAYFDARWPYPVDKKLSAYALYDRSIHLASDLVKKTNLLPVVLDEKPDLFKPDECPDAALYCGWYRLANYVDAFIWKPGSIGYHIASSECSTLKRKNSKVWCKMMLEKGIAATIGPVSEPYVNAFPLPELFFGYLVDGTLTLAECYIISTPYLSWKMVLVGDPLYRPFRVARWKTK
;
A
#
# COMPACT_ATOMS: atom_id res chain seq x y z
N MET A 1 20.98 10.02 -16.97
CA MET A 1 21.17 11.05 -18.01
C MET A 1 19.87 11.84 -18.14
N ASN A 2 19.93 13.13 -17.98
CA ASN A 2 18.82 14.00 -17.58
C ASN A 2 17.84 14.28 -18.73
N TRP A 3 16.67 13.66 -18.77
CA TRP A 3 15.62 13.79 -19.80
C TRP A 3 15.07 15.21 -19.98
N ILE A 4 15.19 16.07 -18.96
CA ILE A 4 14.81 17.49 -19.04
C ILE A 4 15.71 18.25 -20.03
N LYS A 5 16.98 17.87 -20.18
CA LYS A 5 17.91 18.48 -21.16
C LYS A 5 17.58 18.07 -22.59
N ILE A 6 17.03 16.85 -22.80
CA ILE A 6 16.65 16.37 -24.15
C ILE A 6 15.39 17.11 -24.63
N LEU A 7 14.42 17.35 -23.76
CA LEU A 7 13.22 18.14 -24.09
C LEU A 7 13.56 19.61 -24.41
N TRP A 8 14.53 20.19 -23.70
CA TRP A 8 15.00 21.57 -23.97
C TRP A 8 15.76 21.63 -25.29
N PHE A 9 16.57 20.64 -25.60
CA PHE A 9 17.33 20.55 -26.84
C PHE A 9 16.40 20.35 -28.05
N LEU A 10 15.39 19.50 -27.95
CA LEU A 10 14.38 19.30 -29.00
C LEU A 10 13.51 20.55 -29.23
N LYS A 11 13.18 21.28 -28.16
CA LYS A 11 12.46 22.56 -28.26
C LYS A 11 13.29 23.67 -28.93
N SER A 12 14.59 23.70 -28.68
CA SER A 12 15.55 24.62 -29.31
C SER A 12 15.72 24.34 -30.80
N ILE A 13 15.76 23.06 -31.21
CA ILE A 13 15.84 22.66 -32.63
C ILE A 13 14.55 23.01 -33.35
N TYR A 14 13.37 22.84 -32.72
CA TYR A 14 12.08 23.18 -33.28
C TYR A 14 11.95 24.68 -33.59
N TYR A 15 12.42 25.56 -32.71
CA TYR A 15 12.37 27.02 -32.93
C TYR A 15 13.39 27.52 -33.98
N SER A 16 14.56 26.86 -34.10
CA SER A 16 15.54 27.23 -35.14
C SER A 16 15.12 26.81 -36.56
N TYR A 17 14.28 25.79 -36.68
CA TYR A 17 13.88 25.25 -37.98
C TYR A 17 12.70 26.00 -38.63
N ILE A 18 11.94 26.80 -37.87
CA ILE A 18 10.73 27.51 -38.35
C ILE A 18 11.06 28.82 -39.11
N MET A 19 12.29 29.32 -39.03
CA MET A 19 12.67 30.67 -39.50
C MET A 19 13.41 30.75 -40.84
N SER A 20 13.47 29.69 -41.66
CA SER A 20 14.06 29.77 -43.01
C SER A 20 13.08 29.38 -44.11
N THR A 21 13.05 30.21 -45.14
CA THR A 21 12.11 30.23 -46.26
C THR A 21 12.31 29.11 -47.26
N ASP A 22 11.48 28.04 -47.22
CA ASP A 22 11.15 27.18 -48.38
C ASP A 22 9.97 26.25 -48.00
N PHE A 23 8.79 26.67 -48.27
CA PHE A 23 7.54 26.05 -47.78
C PHE A 23 7.26 24.65 -48.34
N PHE A 24 7.71 24.32 -49.55
CA PHE A 24 7.37 23.03 -50.22
C PHE A 24 8.35 21.88 -49.91
N LYS A 25 9.60 22.13 -49.58
CA LYS A 25 10.54 21.10 -49.13
C LYS A 25 10.31 20.72 -47.65
N ARG A 26 9.57 21.54 -46.91
CA ARG A 26 9.27 21.31 -45.49
C ARG A 26 8.20 20.25 -45.23
N CYS A 27 7.19 20.14 -46.10
CA CYS A 27 6.12 19.14 -45.91
C CYS A 27 6.61 17.71 -46.00
N PHE A 28 7.62 17.43 -46.82
CA PHE A 28 8.15 16.05 -47.01
C PHE A 28 9.06 15.60 -45.82
N ASN A 29 9.65 16.53 -45.09
CA ASN A 29 10.50 16.21 -43.92
C ASN A 29 9.78 16.20 -42.60
N ILE A 30 8.53 16.74 -42.51
CA ILE A 30 7.71 16.74 -41.29
C ILE A 30 6.94 15.44 -41.11
N ILE A 31 6.60 14.74 -42.21
CA ILE A 31 5.89 13.44 -42.16
C ILE A 31 6.69 12.37 -41.41
N PRO A 32 8.01 12.16 -41.65
CA PRO A 32 8.77 11.18 -40.85
C PRO A 32 8.98 11.62 -39.41
N LEU A 33 9.02 12.92 -39.12
CA LEU A 33 9.13 13.42 -37.73
C LEU A 33 7.84 13.22 -36.96
N LEU A 34 6.68 13.42 -37.58
CA LEU A 34 5.36 13.11 -37.02
C LEU A 34 5.15 11.59 -36.90
N ALA A 35 5.60 10.79 -37.88
CA ALA A 35 5.58 9.33 -37.80
C ALA A 35 6.53 8.81 -36.69
N MET A 36 7.65 9.48 -36.45
CA MET A 36 8.58 9.16 -35.37
C MET A 36 8.01 9.52 -33.98
N LEU A 37 7.14 10.56 -33.90
CA LEU A 37 6.37 10.85 -32.69
C LEU A 37 5.31 9.77 -32.38
N TRP A 38 4.77 9.10 -33.40
CA TRP A 38 3.84 7.96 -33.24
C TRP A 38 4.55 6.63 -32.92
N LEU A 39 5.87 6.57 -33.16
CA LEU A 39 6.72 5.43 -32.84
C LEU A 39 7.46 5.59 -31.49
N LEU A 40 7.24 6.70 -30.76
CA LEU A 40 7.75 6.79 -29.41
C LEU A 40 7.04 5.73 -28.55
N PRO A 41 7.78 4.75 -27.99
CA PRO A 41 7.19 3.74 -27.13
C PRO A 41 6.48 4.46 -25.99
N ASN A 42 5.28 4.01 -25.69
CA ASN A 42 4.39 4.50 -24.64
C ASN A 42 5.16 5.14 -23.49
N LEU A 43 5.20 6.47 -23.49
CA LEU A 43 5.57 7.24 -22.31
C LEU A 43 4.67 6.74 -21.19
N CYS A 44 5.26 6.28 -20.12
CA CYS A 44 4.66 5.67 -18.95
C CYS A 44 3.25 6.23 -18.68
N ASN A 45 2.23 5.59 -19.27
CA ASN A 45 0.84 5.94 -19.00
C ASN A 45 0.51 5.46 -17.59
N ALA A 46 -0.25 6.28 -16.86
CA ALA A 46 -0.85 5.84 -15.60
C ALA A 46 -1.62 4.53 -15.83
N LEU A 47 -1.75 3.72 -14.78
CA LEU A 47 -2.46 2.45 -14.83
C LEU A 47 -3.85 2.61 -15.46
N ASP A 48 -4.14 1.77 -16.46
CA ASP A 48 -5.40 1.77 -17.21
C ASP A 48 -6.30 0.58 -16.81
N PRO A 49 -7.63 0.68 -17.02
CA PRO A 49 -8.57 -0.40 -16.70
C PRO A 49 -8.23 -1.75 -17.35
N GLU A 50 -7.68 -1.75 -18.54
CA GLU A 50 -7.29 -2.96 -19.28
C GLU A 50 -6.12 -3.71 -18.64
N GLU A 51 -5.33 -3.03 -17.81
CA GLU A 51 -4.17 -3.56 -17.10
C GLU A 51 -4.52 -4.15 -15.71
N ILE A 52 -5.81 -4.13 -15.32
CA ILE A 52 -6.30 -4.63 -14.03
C ILE A 52 -6.82 -6.06 -14.19
N LEU A 53 -6.32 -6.99 -13.38
CA LEU A 53 -6.93 -8.31 -13.18
C LEU A 53 -7.71 -8.32 -11.86
N VAL A 54 -9.00 -8.51 -11.95
CA VAL A 54 -9.90 -8.57 -10.79
C VAL A 54 -9.94 -10.00 -10.26
N ILE A 55 -9.74 -10.18 -8.95
CA ILE A 55 -9.74 -11.48 -8.28
C ILE A 55 -10.88 -11.52 -7.28
N ALA A 56 -11.85 -12.39 -7.50
CA ALA A 56 -13.02 -12.60 -6.62
C ALA A 56 -13.02 -13.99 -5.99
N ASN A 57 -13.69 -14.13 -4.85
CA ASN A 57 -13.87 -15.42 -4.19
C ASN A 57 -15.17 -16.08 -4.66
N ARG A 58 -15.06 -17.22 -5.37
CA ARG A 58 -16.21 -17.96 -5.90
C ARG A 58 -17.16 -18.45 -4.78
N GLY A 59 -16.62 -18.76 -3.60
CA GLY A 59 -17.41 -19.22 -2.44
C GLY A 59 -18.22 -18.11 -1.76
N VAL A 60 -18.07 -16.85 -2.19
CA VAL A 60 -18.73 -15.68 -1.58
C VAL A 60 -19.51 -14.92 -2.66
N HIS A 61 -20.83 -15.09 -2.72
CA HIS A 61 -21.66 -14.42 -3.74
C HIS A 61 -21.42 -12.90 -3.79
N LYS A 62 -21.38 -12.26 -2.64
CA LYS A 62 -21.12 -10.82 -2.51
C LYS A 62 -19.78 -10.41 -3.13
N SER A 63 -18.77 -11.29 -3.15
CA SER A 63 -17.47 -11.04 -3.82
C SER A 63 -17.65 -10.90 -5.33
N ILE A 64 -18.44 -11.80 -5.92
CA ILE A 64 -18.73 -11.79 -7.37
C ILE A 64 -19.54 -10.55 -7.76
N ASP A 65 -20.55 -10.19 -6.95
CA ASP A 65 -21.40 -9.03 -7.21
C ASP A 65 -20.61 -7.71 -7.18
N ILE A 66 -19.73 -7.56 -6.19
CA ILE A 66 -18.82 -6.40 -6.10
C ILE A 66 -17.82 -6.38 -7.25
N ALA A 67 -17.22 -7.52 -7.60
CA ALA A 67 -16.33 -7.61 -8.75
C ALA A 67 -16.99 -7.10 -10.04
N LYS A 68 -18.18 -7.62 -10.36
CA LYS A 68 -18.95 -7.20 -11.53
C LYS A 68 -19.35 -5.72 -11.46
N TYR A 69 -19.76 -5.26 -10.28
CA TYR A 69 -20.09 -3.84 -10.05
C TYR A 69 -18.91 -2.94 -10.34
N TYR A 70 -17.75 -3.23 -9.76
CA TYR A 70 -16.50 -2.49 -9.95
C TYR A 70 -16.06 -2.48 -11.41
N MET A 71 -16.03 -3.65 -12.06
CA MET A 71 -15.60 -3.78 -13.46
C MET A 71 -16.50 -2.95 -14.39
N ARG A 72 -17.82 -2.96 -14.21
CA ARG A 72 -18.72 -2.09 -14.98
C ARG A 72 -18.46 -0.62 -14.75
N LYS A 73 -18.28 -0.20 -13.48
CA LYS A 73 -18.00 1.19 -13.12
C LYS A 73 -16.69 1.70 -13.73
N ARG A 74 -15.63 0.91 -13.66
CA ARG A 74 -14.30 1.25 -14.17
C ARG A 74 -14.05 0.84 -15.62
N LYS A 75 -15.04 0.23 -16.30
CA LYS A 75 -14.93 -0.28 -17.67
C LYS A 75 -13.78 -1.28 -17.85
N ILE A 76 -13.52 -2.08 -16.83
CA ILE A 76 -12.54 -3.17 -16.88
C ILE A 76 -13.10 -4.27 -17.78
N PRO A 77 -12.32 -4.84 -18.73
CA PRO A 77 -12.78 -5.90 -19.61
C PRO A 77 -13.30 -7.12 -18.85
N GLU A 78 -14.42 -7.69 -19.30
CA GLU A 78 -15.06 -8.84 -18.61
C GLU A 78 -14.11 -10.05 -18.49
N ASN A 79 -13.22 -10.24 -19.45
CA ASN A 79 -12.21 -11.29 -19.43
C ASN A 79 -11.14 -11.08 -18.35
N ASN A 80 -11.03 -9.88 -17.75
CA ASN A 80 -10.08 -9.60 -16.69
C ASN A 80 -10.65 -9.97 -15.30
N LEU A 81 -11.49 -10.97 -15.22
CA LEU A 81 -12.04 -11.51 -13.98
C LEU A 81 -11.60 -12.96 -13.77
N ILE A 82 -10.92 -13.23 -12.67
CA ILE A 82 -10.65 -14.57 -12.19
C ILE A 82 -11.35 -14.86 -10.86
N MET A 83 -11.97 -16.03 -10.77
CA MET A 83 -12.62 -16.48 -9.54
C MET A 83 -11.81 -17.60 -8.90
N VAL A 84 -11.28 -17.34 -7.72
CA VAL A 84 -10.58 -18.32 -6.88
C VAL A 84 -11.54 -18.92 -5.85
N ASN A 85 -11.22 -20.09 -5.31
CA ASN A 85 -12.04 -20.76 -4.28
C ASN A 85 -11.20 -20.96 -3.02
N VAL A 86 -11.16 -19.97 -2.14
CA VAL A 86 -10.40 -19.95 -0.89
C VAL A 86 -11.32 -19.63 0.27
N THR A 87 -10.89 -19.84 1.52
CA THR A 87 -11.65 -19.44 2.70
C THR A 87 -11.99 -17.95 2.68
N ASP A 88 -13.13 -17.56 3.23
CA ASP A 88 -13.53 -16.16 3.46
C ASP A 88 -13.07 -15.61 4.83
N ALA A 89 -12.42 -16.45 5.64
CA ALA A 89 -11.75 -16.02 6.86
C ALA A 89 -10.61 -15.04 6.55
N GLU A 90 -10.33 -14.15 7.49
CA GLU A 90 -9.27 -13.12 7.30
C GLU A 90 -7.84 -13.72 7.23
N THR A 91 -7.66 -15.03 7.50
CA THR A 91 -6.37 -15.72 7.35
C THR A 91 -6.56 -17.03 6.61
N CYS A 92 -5.76 -17.31 5.59
CA CYS A 92 -5.68 -18.61 4.93
C CYS A 92 -4.35 -19.31 5.23
N SER A 93 -4.33 -20.64 5.08
CA SER A 93 -3.08 -21.39 5.16
C SER A 93 -2.16 -21.10 3.98
N ARG A 94 -0.84 -21.27 4.16
CA ARG A 94 0.14 -21.12 3.08
C ARG A 94 -0.14 -22.11 1.94
N THR A 95 -0.54 -23.32 2.28
CA THR A 95 -0.88 -24.36 1.31
C THR A 95 -2.11 -23.98 0.47
N ASP A 96 -3.19 -23.46 1.10
CA ASP A 96 -4.37 -23.00 0.37
C ASP A 96 -4.07 -21.79 -0.50
N TYR A 97 -3.31 -20.83 0.01
CA TYR A 97 -2.83 -19.68 -0.77
C TYR A 97 -2.14 -20.14 -2.05
N GLN A 98 -1.14 -21.05 -1.93
CA GLN A 98 -0.41 -21.54 -3.11
C GLN A 98 -1.31 -22.27 -4.10
N LYS A 99 -2.12 -23.23 -3.62
CA LYS A 99 -2.92 -24.08 -4.51
C LYS A 99 -4.15 -23.38 -5.08
N LYS A 100 -4.83 -22.57 -4.25
CA LYS A 100 -6.15 -22.03 -4.59
C LYS A 100 -6.12 -20.59 -5.09
N VAL A 101 -5.00 -19.84 -4.86
CA VAL A 101 -4.85 -18.45 -5.29
C VAL A 101 -3.70 -18.30 -6.28
N VAL A 102 -2.46 -18.62 -5.88
CA VAL A 102 -1.26 -18.40 -6.71
C VAL A 102 -1.34 -19.17 -8.03
N LEU A 103 -1.56 -20.49 -7.97
CA LEU A 103 -1.53 -21.33 -9.18
C LEU A 103 -2.60 -20.88 -10.21
N PRO A 104 -3.88 -20.67 -9.84
CA PRO A 104 -4.87 -20.18 -10.81
C PRO A 104 -4.54 -18.80 -11.39
N VAL A 105 -4.12 -17.85 -10.54
CA VAL A 105 -3.81 -16.48 -10.98
C VAL A 105 -2.59 -16.46 -11.91
N ARG A 106 -1.50 -17.15 -11.53
CA ARG A 106 -0.31 -17.28 -12.36
C ARG A 106 -0.63 -17.89 -13.72
N LYS A 107 -1.36 -19.02 -13.72
CA LYS A 107 -1.78 -19.67 -14.95
C LYS A 107 -2.58 -18.74 -15.85
N TYR A 108 -3.49 -17.97 -15.28
CA TYR A 108 -4.29 -17.00 -16.03
C TYR A 108 -3.38 -15.94 -16.70
N ILE A 109 -2.46 -15.33 -15.95
CA ILE A 109 -1.56 -14.29 -16.47
C ILE A 109 -0.64 -14.86 -17.54
N GLU A 110 -0.02 -16.01 -17.32
CA GLU A 110 0.86 -16.66 -18.30
C GLU A 110 0.14 -16.99 -19.61
N GLN A 111 -1.12 -17.44 -19.54
CA GLN A 111 -1.91 -17.77 -20.74
C GLN A 111 -2.42 -16.54 -21.51
N ASN A 112 -2.60 -15.41 -20.84
CA ASN A 112 -3.21 -14.21 -21.42
C ASN A 112 -2.25 -13.02 -21.57
N ASN A 113 -1.01 -13.14 -21.10
CA ASN A 113 -0.04 -12.03 -21.08
C ASN A 113 0.29 -11.47 -22.47
N SER A 114 0.15 -12.27 -23.53
CA SER A 114 0.31 -11.82 -24.93
C SER A 114 -0.83 -10.90 -25.41
N LYS A 115 -1.98 -10.93 -24.74
CA LYS A 115 -3.16 -10.11 -25.08
C LYS A 115 -3.38 -8.94 -24.12
N TRP A 116 -3.07 -9.13 -22.84
CA TRP A 116 -3.41 -8.18 -21.77
C TRP A 116 -2.19 -7.99 -20.87
N HIS A 117 -1.61 -6.82 -20.92
CA HIS A 117 -0.45 -6.50 -20.09
C HIS A 117 -0.89 -6.17 -18.66
N ILE A 118 -1.24 -7.21 -17.89
CA ILE A 118 -1.68 -7.03 -16.50
C ILE A 118 -0.54 -6.45 -15.65
N ARG A 119 -0.78 -5.29 -15.07
CA ARG A 119 0.13 -4.57 -14.17
C ARG A 119 -0.37 -4.50 -12.74
N CYS A 120 -1.68 -4.71 -12.52
CA CYS A 120 -2.29 -4.60 -11.20
C CYS A 120 -3.29 -5.73 -10.94
N LEU A 121 -3.27 -6.26 -9.72
CA LEU A 121 -4.24 -7.21 -9.21
C LEU A 121 -5.19 -6.49 -8.25
N GLN A 122 -6.49 -6.56 -8.53
CA GLN A 122 -7.52 -6.00 -7.67
C GLN A 122 -8.20 -7.12 -6.88
N LEU A 123 -7.91 -7.19 -5.60
CA LEU A 123 -8.55 -8.15 -4.69
C LEU A 123 -9.91 -7.64 -4.25
N ILE A 124 -10.93 -8.51 -4.29
CA ILE A 124 -12.30 -8.15 -3.95
C ILE A 124 -12.70 -8.73 -2.59
N TYR A 125 -13.58 -8.02 -1.91
CA TYR A 125 -14.26 -8.44 -0.67
C TYR A 125 -14.51 -9.96 -0.60
N GLY A 126 -14.19 -10.56 0.54
CA GLY A 126 -14.34 -12.01 0.73
C GLY A 126 -13.07 -12.82 0.43
N LEU A 127 -11.94 -12.16 0.12
CA LEU A 127 -10.62 -12.77 0.10
C LEU A 127 -9.92 -12.58 1.45
N PRO A 128 -9.03 -13.50 1.88
CA PRO A 128 -8.25 -13.35 3.11
C PRO A 128 -7.41 -12.07 3.13
N LEU A 129 -7.17 -11.53 4.32
CA LEU A 129 -6.21 -10.45 4.53
C LEU A 129 -4.77 -10.98 4.65
N LYS A 130 -4.62 -12.18 5.22
CA LYS A 130 -3.33 -12.74 5.64
C LYS A 130 -3.11 -14.13 5.09
N VAL A 131 -1.84 -14.42 4.83
CA VAL A 131 -1.32 -15.76 4.57
C VAL A 131 -0.53 -16.20 5.78
N ALA A 132 -0.93 -17.30 6.40
CA ALA A 132 -0.24 -17.87 7.54
C ALA A 132 1.19 -18.31 7.17
N PRO A 133 2.11 -18.42 8.15
CA PRO A 133 3.40 -19.10 7.95
C PRO A 133 3.24 -20.51 7.40
N SER A 134 4.32 -21.07 6.89
CA SER A 134 4.39 -22.49 6.53
C SER A 134 4.04 -23.38 7.72
N GLU A 135 3.35 -24.47 7.45
CA GLU A 135 2.95 -25.41 8.50
C GLU A 135 4.16 -25.95 9.27
N LEU A 136 3.99 -26.03 10.58
CA LEU A 136 5.02 -26.57 11.47
C LEU A 136 5.03 -28.10 11.41
N THR A 137 6.21 -28.69 11.38
CA THR A 137 6.38 -30.14 11.53
C THR A 137 5.93 -30.60 12.93
N LYS A 138 5.83 -31.91 13.13
CA LYS A 138 5.49 -32.45 14.45
C LYS A 138 6.59 -32.14 15.47
N GLU A 139 7.84 -32.23 15.06
CA GLU A 139 9.03 -31.92 15.83
C GLU A 139 9.07 -30.46 16.24
N GLU A 140 8.89 -29.54 15.31
CA GLU A 140 8.82 -28.09 15.57
C GLU A 140 7.68 -27.73 16.55
N LYS A 141 6.51 -28.40 16.45
CA LYS A 141 5.41 -28.20 17.41
C LYS A 141 5.77 -28.65 18.82
N VAL A 142 6.45 -29.78 18.98
CA VAL A 142 6.90 -30.28 20.28
C VAL A 142 7.91 -29.31 20.89
N GLU A 143 8.90 -28.87 20.12
CA GLU A 143 9.92 -27.93 20.56
C GLU A 143 9.32 -26.57 21.01
N ILE A 144 8.45 -26.01 20.21
CA ILE A 144 7.72 -24.74 20.54
C ILE A 144 6.92 -24.90 21.84
N ASN A 145 6.25 -26.05 22.05
CA ASN A 145 5.49 -26.29 23.26
C ASN A 145 6.39 -26.37 24.49
N GLY A 146 7.56 -26.99 24.38
CA GLY A 146 8.60 -27.03 25.43
C GLY A 146 9.08 -25.62 25.78
N LEU A 147 9.40 -24.81 24.78
CA LEU A 147 9.83 -23.42 24.97
C LEU A 147 8.74 -22.56 25.60
N LYS A 148 7.47 -22.74 25.20
CA LYS A 148 6.32 -22.04 25.80
C LYS A 148 6.16 -22.41 27.28
N LYS A 149 6.37 -23.66 27.66
CA LYS A 149 6.34 -24.09 29.07
C LYS A 149 7.45 -23.39 29.86
N LYS A 150 8.70 -23.45 29.37
CA LYS A 150 9.86 -22.77 29.99
C LYS A 150 9.66 -21.24 30.11
N LYS A 151 9.06 -20.62 29.09
CA LYS A 151 8.72 -19.21 29.15
C LYS A 151 7.77 -18.90 30.30
N ARG A 152 6.68 -19.68 30.47
CA ARG A 152 5.71 -19.50 31.58
C ARG A 152 6.37 -19.67 32.96
N GLU A 153 7.27 -20.63 33.08
CA GLU A 153 8.04 -20.87 34.32
C GLU A 153 8.88 -19.64 34.67
N LEU A 154 9.61 -19.07 33.71
CA LEU A 154 10.42 -17.87 33.93
C LEU A 154 9.56 -16.62 34.19
N GLU A 155 8.39 -16.46 33.52
CA GLU A 155 7.46 -15.40 33.80
C GLU A 155 6.89 -15.46 35.22
N ASN A 156 6.63 -16.68 35.72
CA ASN A 156 6.19 -16.91 37.11
C ASN A 156 7.34 -16.65 38.10
N GLN A 157 8.57 -17.01 37.78
CA GLN A 157 9.75 -16.68 38.61
C GLN A 157 9.92 -15.16 38.70
N LEU A 158 9.82 -14.44 37.59
CA LEU A 158 9.94 -12.98 37.53
C LEU A 158 8.88 -12.29 38.42
N LYS A 159 7.64 -12.80 38.44
CA LYS A 159 6.58 -12.28 39.30
C LYS A 159 6.87 -12.50 40.78
N LYS A 160 7.50 -13.60 41.15
CA LYS A 160 7.85 -13.93 42.56
C LYS A 160 9.05 -13.15 43.09
N ILE A 161 9.92 -12.63 42.22
CA ILE A 161 11.15 -11.90 42.59
C ILE A 161 10.91 -10.40 42.73
N ASN A 162 9.66 -9.91 42.56
CA ASN A 162 9.31 -8.48 42.76
C ASN A 162 9.75 -8.04 44.17
N GLY A 163 10.94 -7.38 44.25
CA GLY A 163 11.52 -6.87 45.52
C GLY A 163 12.91 -7.40 45.86
N ARG A 164 13.49 -8.36 45.10
CA ARG A 164 14.83 -8.91 45.36
C ARG A 164 15.77 -8.65 44.16
N LYS A 165 17.06 -8.45 44.50
CA LYS A 165 18.27 -8.23 43.62
C LYS A 165 17.99 -7.96 42.13
N ARG A 166 18.31 -6.74 41.70
CA ARG A 166 18.17 -6.25 40.33
C ARG A 166 18.83 -7.12 39.26
N GLU A 167 19.96 -7.75 39.63
CA GLU A 167 20.73 -8.68 38.77
C GLU A 167 19.97 -9.96 38.39
N ASP A 168 19.21 -10.55 39.34
CA ASP A 168 18.42 -11.76 39.11
C ASP A 168 17.24 -11.45 38.16
N GLN A 169 16.63 -10.28 38.29
CA GLN A 169 15.58 -9.84 37.38
C GLN A 169 16.10 -9.62 35.97
N GLU A 170 17.29 -9.04 35.79
CA GLU A 170 17.87 -8.79 34.47
C GLU A 170 18.26 -10.12 33.80
N SER A 171 18.80 -11.08 34.55
CA SER A 171 19.12 -12.41 34.05
C SER A 171 17.89 -13.13 33.50
N ILE A 172 16.78 -13.14 34.26
CA ILE A 172 15.52 -13.75 33.84
C ILE A 172 14.90 -13.00 32.63
N LYS A 173 14.94 -11.68 32.59
CA LYS A 173 14.48 -10.89 31.45
C LYS A 173 15.28 -11.23 30.18
N LYS A 174 16.60 -11.38 30.29
CA LYS A 174 17.47 -11.77 29.18
C LYS A 174 17.17 -13.22 28.70
N ALA A 175 16.94 -14.16 29.62
CA ALA A 175 16.50 -15.52 29.28
C ALA A 175 15.13 -15.53 28.59
N LEU A 176 14.16 -14.76 29.08
CA LEU A 176 12.85 -14.59 28.46
C LEU A 176 12.97 -14.01 27.04
N GLY A 177 13.84 -13.00 26.86
CA GLY A 177 14.11 -12.41 25.54
C GLY A 177 14.64 -13.45 24.54
N ARG A 178 15.58 -14.31 24.97
CA ARG A 178 16.11 -15.40 24.13
C ARG A 178 15.02 -16.40 23.75
N ILE A 179 14.26 -16.89 24.72
CA ILE A 179 13.17 -17.84 24.47
C ILE A 179 12.08 -17.27 23.56
N LYS A 180 11.69 -16.01 23.76
CA LYS A 180 10.73 -15.34 22.86
C LYS A 180 11.24 -15.29 21.42
N LYS A 181 12.52 -14.97 21.24
CA LYS A 181 13.16 -14.91 19.90
C LYS A 181 13.21 -16.30 19.26
N GLU A 182 13.52 -17.35 20.04
CA GLU A 182 13.56 -18.73 19.56
C GLU A 182 12.16 -19.24 19.18
N ILE A 183 11.16 -19.01 20.02
CA ILE A 183 9.76 -19.31 19.68
C ILE A 183 9.34 -18.58 18.39
N SER A 184 9.68 -17.31 18.25
CA SER A 184 9.34 -16.52 17.03
C SER A 184 9.98 -17.14 15.79
N LYS A 185 11.26 -17.53 15.87
CA LYS A 185 11.99 -18.17 14.76
C LYS A 185 11.38 -19.52 14.39
N LEU A 186 11.15 -20.39 15.36
CA LEU A 186 10.55 -21.71 15.13
C LEU A 186 9.10 -21.61 14.65
N SER A 187 8.34 -20.64 15.15
CA SER A 187 6.97 -20.37 14.70
C SER A 187 6.90 -19.78 13.28
N LYS A 188 8.02 -19.48 12.67
CA LYS A 188 8.13 -18.91 11.32
C LYS A 188 7.31 -17.61 11.16
N ASN A 189 7.19 -16.82 12.24
CA ASN A 189 6.35 -15.61 12.24
C ASN A 189 6.72 -14.61 11.13
N ASP A 190 8.00 -14.60 10.73
CA ASP A 190 8.48 -13.75 9.63
C ASP A 190 7.97 -14.20 8.25
N GLN A 191 7.39 -15.41 8.15
CA GLN A 191 6.75 -15.92 6.94
C GLN A 191 5.26 -15.52 6.83
N GLU A 192 4.66 -15.01 7.92
CA GLU A 192 3.32 -14.43 7.82
C GLU A 192 3.38 -13.14 7.00
N ALA A 193 2.48 -13.00 6.05
CA ALA A 193 2.38 -11.78 5.24
C ALA A 193 0.93 -11.41 4.96
N SER A 194 0.70 -10.18 4.47
CA SER A 194 -0.58 -9.87 3.84
C SER A 194 -0.72 -10.67 2.54
N LEU A 195 -1.93 -11.10 2.21
CA LEU A 195 -2.19 -11.77 0.94
C LEU A 195 -1.80 -10.86 -0.23
N ASP A 196 -2.03 -9.56 -0.08
CA ASP A 196 -1.72 -8.52 -1.07
C ASP A 196 -0.22 -8.46 -1.37
N SER A 197 0.60 -8.40 -0.34
CA SER A 197 2.05 -8.30 -0.49
C SER A 197 2.68 -9.59 -1.02
N GLU A 198 2.06 -10.75 -0.72
CA GLU A 198 2.48 -12.04 -1.27
C GLU A 198 2.10 -12.18 -2.74
N ILE A 199 0.86 -11.86 -3.11
CA ILE A 199 0.38 -12.05 -4.48
C ILE A 199 1.01 -11.03 -5.46
N ALA A 200 1.58 -9.94 -4.97
CA ALA A 200 2.41 -9.04 -5.77
C ALA A 200 3.58 -9.77 -6.45
N LEU A 201 4.02 -10.90 -5.86
CA LEU A 201 5.08 -11.77 -6.35
C LEU A 201 4.54 -13.02 -7.09
N VAL A 202 3.29 -13.00 -7.54
CA VAL A 202 2.64 -14.16 -8.17
C VAL A 202 3.41 -14.69 -9.40
N LEU A 203 4.17 -13.86 -10.10
CA LEU A 203 4.99 -14.24 -11.25
C LEU A 203 6.37 -14.80 -10.85
N GLU A 204 6.82 -14.59 -9.61
CA GLU A 204 8.03 -15.22 -9.09
C GLU A 204 7.73 -16.67 -8.66
N LYS A 205 8.50 -17.60 -9.22
CA LYS A 205 8.30 -19.04 -8.92
C LYS A 205 8.90 -19.43 -7.58
N ASP A 206 10.01 -18.80 -7.23
CA ASP A 206 10.77 -19.11 -6.02
C ASP A 206 11.35 -17.84 -5.41
N TYR A 207 11.08 -17.63 -4.13
CA TYR A 207 11.62 -16.54 -3.33
C TYR A 207 11.61 -16.92 -1.84
N PRO A 208 12.54 -16.38 -1.03
CA PRO A 208 12.61 -16.71 0.39
C PRO A 208 11.39 -16.20 1.14
N LEU A 209 10.71 -17.08 1.90
CA LEU A 209 9.56 -16.73 2.75
C LEU A 209 9.98 -16.09 4.09
N SER A 210 11.09 -15.39 4.12
CA SER A 210 11.60 -14.73 5.33
C SER A 210 11.08 -13.31 5.52
N GLY A 211 10.17 -12.86 4.64
CA GLY A 211 9.70 -11.48 4.61
C GLY A 211 10.75 -10.46 4.14
N TRP A 212 10.40 -9.18 4.13
CA TRP A 212 11.32 -8.08 3.82
C TRP A 212 11.98 -8.13 2.44
N ILE A 213 11.29 -8.66 1.43
CA ILE A 213 11.82 -8.66 0.07
C ILE A 213 11.84 -7.21 -0.42
N PRO A 214 13.02 -6.65 -0.76
CA PRO A 214 13.10 -5.29 -1.24
C PRO A 214 12.28 -5.09 -2.50
N ASN A 215 11.41 -4.08 -2.49
CA ASN A 215 10.58 -3.75 -3.61
C ASN A 215 11.37 -2.99 -4.69
N PRO A 216 11.52 -3.51 -5.93
CA PRO A 216 12.27 -2.85 -6.98
C PRO A 216 11.60 -1.58 -7.53
N TYR A 217 10.34 -1.33 -7.18
CA TYR A 217 9.65 -0.07 -7.49
C TYR A 217 9.87 1.02 -6.45
N PHE A 218 10.33 0.68 -5.24
CA PHE A 218 10.51 1.66 -4.18
C PHE A 218 11.63 2.64 -4.51
N ILE A 219 11.28 3.91 -4.69
CA ILE A 219 12.22 4.95 -5.13
C ILE A 219 13.18 5.42 -4.03
N GLY A 220 12.94 5.04 -2.77
CA GLY A 220 13.82 5.35 -1.64
C GLY A 220 15.11 4.51 -1.59
N PHE A 221 15.19 3.40 -2.34
CA PHE A 221 16.41 2.59 -2.42
C PHE A 221 17.36 3.12 -3.49
N LYS A 222 18.47 3.71 -3.05
CA LYS A 222 19.54 4.17 -3.93
C LYS A 222 20.57 3.05 -4.11
N ASN A 223 20.99 2.78 -5.35
CA ASN A 223 22.09 1.86 -5.71
C ASN A 223 21.96 0.45 -5.09
N ARG A 224 20.74 -0.10 -5.02
CA ARG A 224 20.47 -1.44 -4.50
C ARG A 224 20.30 -2.45 -5.64
N THR A 225 20.93 -3.61 -5.48
CA THR A 225 20.64 -4.77 -6.31
C THR A 225 19.42 -5.50 -5.74
N PHE A 226 18.49 -5.90 -6.60
CA PHE A 226 17.28 -6.60 -6.21
C PHE A 226 17.36 -8.08 -6.59
N SER A 227 16.89 -8.95 -5.73
CA SER A 227 16.76 -10.39 -6.01
C SER A 227 15.56 -10.71 -6.90
N ILE A 228 14.56 -9.81 -6.93
CA ILE A 228 13.35 -9.93 -7.73
C ILE A 228 13.43 -8.96 -8.91
N LYS A 229 13.05 -9.43 -10.10
CA LYS A 229 12.96 -8.58 -11.28
C LYS A 229 11.75 -7.67 -11.21
N LYS A 230 11.91 -6.43 -11.63
CA LYS A 230 10.85 -5.42 -11.57
C LYS A 230 9.60 -5.83 -12.36
N GLU A 231 9.79 -6.44 -13.52
CA GLU A 231 8.72 -6.94 -14.42
C GLU A 231 7.91 -8.09 -13.84
N ASN A 232 8.42 -8.77 -12.80
CA ASN A 232 7.73 -9.87 -12.13
C ASN A 232 6.93 -9.40 -10.88
N VAL A 233 6.97 -8.10 -10.57
CA VAL A 233 6.21 -7.52 -9.45
C VAL A 233 4.98 -6.82 -10.00
N LEU A 234 3.80 -7.23 -9.52
CA LEU A 234 2.52 -6.60 -9.86
C LEU A 234 2.08 -5.67 -8.72
N MET A 235 1.46 -4.56 -9.08
CA MET A 235 0.74 -3.73 -8.11
C MET A 235 -0.43 -4.52 -7.54
N VAL A 236 -0.78 -4.26 -6.29
CA VAL A 236 -1.95 -4.89 -5.65
C VAL A 236 -2.70 -3.86 -4.83
N SER A 237 -4.01 -3.91 -4.95
CA SER A 237 -4.94 -3.16 -4.11
C SER A 237 -6.13 -4.06 -3.75
N ARG A 238 -6.89 -3.68 -2.71
CA ARG A 238 -8.11 -4.40 -2.36
C ARG A 238 -9.32 -3.48 -2.23
N LEU A 239 -10.45 -3.92 -2.76
CA LEU A 239 -11.77 -3.36 -2.48
C LEU A 239 -12.42 -4.24 -1.41
N ASP A 240 -12.18 -3.90 -0.16
CA ASP A 240 -12.62 -4.65 1.01
C ASP A 240 -13.04 -3.68 2.13
N GLY A 241 -13.72 -4.19 3.13
CA GLY A 241 -14.21 -3.38 4.23
C GLY A 241 -15.10 -4.16 5.19
N PRO A 242 -15.69 -3.49 6.18
CA PRO A 242 -16.59 -4.10 7.14
C PRO A 242 -17.79 -4.81 6.53
N ASP A 243 -18.35 -4.23 5.47
CA ASP A 243 -19.47 -4.80 4.72
C ASP A 243 -19.47 -4.37 3.24
N VAL A 244 -20.39 -4.91 2.47
CA VAL A 244 -20.51 -4.73 1.03
C VAL A 244 -20.94 -3.31 0.65
N GLU A 245 -21.76 -2.66 1.44
CA GLU A 245 -22.26 -1.32 1.14
C GLU A 245 -21.14 -0.29 1.32
N ILE A 246 -20.28 -0.49 2.31
CA ILE A 246 -19.06 0.30 2.46
C ILE A 246 -18.14 0.12 1.26
N VAL A 247 -17.96 -1.10 0.75
CA VAL A 247 -17.13 -1.34 -0.45
C VAL A 247 -17.72 -0.67 -1.69
N LYS A 248 -19.02 -0.70 -1.90
CA LYS A 248 -19.69 0.03 -3.00
C LYS A 248 -19.48 1.55 -2.86
N ARG A 249 -19.64 2.08 -1.64
CA ARG A 249 -19.41 3.50 -1.36
C ARG A 249 -17.96 3.90 -1.71
N ILE A 250 -16.95 3.10 -1.33
CA ILE A 250 -15.54 3.34 -1.68
C ILE A 250 -15.39 3.52 -3.19
N ILE A 251 -16.00 2.64 -3.99
CA ILE A 251 -15.95 2.71 -5.46
C ILE A 251 -16.61 4.00 -5.97
N ASP A 252 -17.83 4.27 -5.51
CA ASP A 252 -18.61 5.40 -5.99
C ASP A 252 -18.00 6.75 -5.57
N ASP A 253 -17.50 6.85 -4.33
CA ASP A 253 -16.88 8.07 -3.80
C ASP A 253 -15.54 8.35 -4.48
N SER A 254 -14.74 7.32 -4.77
CA SER A 254 -13.50 7.46 -5.56
C SER A 254 -13.79 8.04 -6.93
N MET A 255 -14.79 7.51 -7.65
CA MET A 255 -15.16 7.98 -8.99
C MET A 255 -15.69 9.41 -8.97
N LYS A 256 -16.55 9.74 -7.99
CA LYS A 256 -17.08 11.10 -7.84
C LYS A 256 -15.99 12.13 -7.54
N ALA A 257 -15.02 11.75 -6.68
CA ALA A 257 -13.90 12.62 -6.35
C ALA A 257 -12.95 12.80 -7.54
N GLU A 258 -12.76 11.80 -8.41
CA GLU A 258 -12.01 11.96 -9.66
C GLU A 258 -12.67 12.93 -10.64
N GLU A 259 -14.00 12.88 -10.74
CA GLU A 259 -14.76 13.73 -11.65
C GLU A 259 -14.72 15.21 -11.23
N LYS A 260 -14.86 15.47 -9.91
CA LYS A 260 -14.99 16.82 -9.36
C LYS A 260 -13.68 17.41 -8.83
N GLY A 261 -12.71 16.58 -8.56
CA GLY A 261 -11.55 16.86 -7.71
C GLY A 261 -11.87 16.65 -6.24
N LEU A 262 -10.96 16.02 -5.49
CA LEU A 262 -11.08 15.92 -4.04
C LEU A 262 -10.87 17.28 -3.40
N SER A 263 -11.81 17.70 -2.57
CA SER A 263 -11.77 18.96 -1.83
C SER A 263 -11.90 18.73 -0.33
N GLY A 264 -11.45 19.68 0.47
CA GLY A 264 -11.46 19.59 1.93
C GLY A 264 -10.13 20.02 2.52
N VAL A 265 -9.79 19.52 3.70
CA VAL A 265 -8.58 19.85 4.45
C VAL A 265 -7.66 18.63 4.54
N ALA A 266 -6.37 18.83 4.41
CA ALA A 266 -5.36 17.82 4.63
C ALA A 266 -4.81 17.96 6.07
N TYR A 267 -4.96 16.91 6.87
CA TYR A 267 -4.51 16.85 8.27
C TYR A 267 -3.28 15.96 8.38
N PHE A 268 -2.20 16.51 8.93
CA PHE A 268 -0.95 15.80 9.20
C PHE A 268 -0.66 15.87 10.70
N ASP A 269 -0.47 14.72 11.32
CA ASP A 269 -0.31 14.54 12.75
C ASP A 269 1.09 13.99 13.03
N ALA A 270 2.08 14.90 13.04
CA ALA A 270 3.43 14.61 13.46
C ALA A 270 3.49 14.66 14.99
N ARG A 271 4.37 13.85 15.58
CA ARG A 271 4.46 13.72 17.03
C ARG A 271 5.44 14.70 17.67
N TRP A 272 6.39 15.17 16.89
CA TRP A 272 7.46 16.07 17.33
C TRP A 272 7.61 17.23 16.38
N PRO A 273 8.23 18.35 16.82
CA PRO A 273 8.68 19.40 15.92
C PRO A 273 9.63 18.85 14.86
N TYR A 274 9.72 19.53 13.71
CA TYR A 274 10.59 19.10 12.62
C TYR A 274 12.02 18.81 13.10
N PRO A 275 12.54 17.59 12.89
CA PRO A 275 13.87 17.22 13.39
C PRO A 275 14.98 17.89 12.60
N VAL A 276 15.90 18.55 13.30
CA VAL A 276 17.07 19.26 12.73
C VAL A 276 18.26 18.32 12.52
N ASP A 277 18.30 17.20 13.23
CA ASP A 277 19.43 16.27 13.20
C ASP A 277 19.59 15.58 11.84
N LYS A 278 20.85 15.43 11.40
CA LYS A 278 21.18 14.73 10.16
C LYS A 278 21.02 13.19 10.27
N LYS A 279 21.21 12.64 11.47
CA LYS A 279 21.12 11.19 11.72
C LYS A 279 19.88 10.92 12.58
N LEU A 280 18.82 10.47 11.94
CA LEU A 280 17.55 10.20 12.59
C LEU A 280 17.41 8.72 12.97
N SER A 281 16.74 8.45 14.09
CA SER A 281 16.18 7.12 14.36
C SER A 281 15.09 6.78 13.34
N ALA A 282 14.74 5.51 13.22
CA ALA A 282 13.67 5.10 12.30
C ALA A 282 12.34 5.83 12.59
N TYR A 283 11.97 6.02 13.86
CA TYR A 283 10.77 6.77 14.24
C TYR A 283 10.85 8.25 13.83
N ALA A 284 11.95 8.92 14.13
CA ALA A 284 12.15 10.33 13.76
C ALA A 284 12.20 10.54 12.25
N LEU A 285 12.65 9.54 11.47
CA LEU A 285 12.61 9.57 10.01
C LEU A 285 11.15 9.57 9.50
N TYR A 286 10.28 8.74 10.06
CA TYR A 286 8.87 8.69 9.66
C TYR A 286 8.11 9.92 10.12
N ASP A 287 8.42 10.45 11.29
CA ASP A 287 7.86 11.73 11.75
C ASP A 287 8.23 12.87 10.79
N ARG A 288 9.51 12.99 10.45
CA ARG A 288 9.97 13.94 9.43
C ARG A 288 9.28 13.73 8.09
N SER A 289 9.00 12.48 7.71
CA SER A 289 8.30 12.16 6.47
C SER A 289 6.86 12.70 6.47
N ILE A 290 6.18 12.75 7.63
CA ILE A 290 4.87 13.39 7.77
C ILE A 290 4.98 14.90 7.56
N HIS A 291 5.98 15.57 8.14
CA HIS A 291 6.24 16.98 7.88
C HIS A 291 6.48 17.27 6.40
N LEU A 292 7.34 16.46 5.76
CA LEU A 292 7.63 16.62 4.34
C LEU A 292 6.39 16.41 3.46
N ALA A 293 5.53 15.44 3.82
CA ALA A 293 4.26 15.23 3.13
C ALA A 293 3.34 16.45 3.26
N SER A 294 3.23 17.03 4.47
CA SER A 294 2.49 18.27 4.72
C SER A 294 2.99 19.42 3.82
N ASP A 295 4.31 19.62 3.76
CA ASP A 295 4.93 20.65 2.93
C ASP A 295 4.69 20.45 1.44
N LEU A 296 4.77 19.19 0.96
CA LEU A 296 4.50 18.86 -0.44
C LEU A 296 3.05 19.16 -0.82
N VAL A 297 2.08 18.75 0.03
CA VAL A 297 0.67 19.05 -0.20
C VAL A 297 0.40 20.55 -0.17
N LYS A 298 0.95 21.27 0.82
CA LYS A 298 0.81 22.72 0.95
C LYS A 298 1.32 23.47 -0.28
N LYS A 299 2.46 23.06 -0.85
CA LYS A 299 3.05 23.68 -2.06
C LYS A 299 2.18 23.58 -3.30
N THR A 300 1.24 22.63 -3.36
CA THR A 300 0.33 22.50 -4.51
C THR A 300 -0.81 23.51 -4.49
N ASN A 301 -1.11 24.12 -3.35
CA ASN A 301 -2.28 24.96 -3.11
C ASN A 301 -3.64 24.31 -3.46
N LEU A 302 -3.69 22.97 -3.55
CA LEU A 302 -4.92 22.24 -3.88
C LEU A 302 -5.86 22.11 -2.67
N LEU A 303 -5.28 21.98 -1.48
CA LEU A 303 -6.01 21.81 -0.22
C LEU A 303 -5.41 22.72 0.87
N PRO A 304 -6.22 23.29 1.76
CA PRO A 304 -5.76 23.79 3.05
C PRO A 304 -5.05 22.66 3.81
N VAL A 305 -3.98 22.98 4.52
CA VAL A 305 -3.17 22.02 5.26
C VAL A 305 -3.08 22.41 6.73
N VAL A 306 -3.38 21.46 7.61
CA VAL A 306 -3.16 21.54 9.06
C VAL A 306 -2.06 20.54 9.41
N LEU A 307 -0.99 21.01 10.04
CA LEU A 307 0.07 20.20 10.62
C LEU A 307 0.01 20.35 12.13
N ASP A 308 -0.22 19.25 12.84
CA ASP A 308 -0.07 19.18 14.30
C ASP A 308 1.30 18.55 14.63
N GLU A 309 2.01 19.16 15.60
CA GLU A 309 3.34 18.75 16.05
C GLU A 309 3.34 18.37 17.54
N LYS A 310 2.15 18.09 18.08
CA LYS A 310 1.96 17.74 19.50
C LYS A 310 2.06 16.23 19.72
N PRO A 311 2.43 15.80 20.93
CA PRO A 311 2.48 14.38 21.29
C PRO A 311 1.12 13.67 21.27
N ASP A 312 0.03 14.42 21.44
CA ASP A 312 -1.34 13.91 21.48
C ASP A 312 -1.96 13.93 20.08
N LEU A 313 -2.76 12.92 19.76
CA LEU A 313 -3.56 12.88 18.53
C LEU A 313 -4.63 13.99 18.54
N PHE A 314 -5.14 14.33 17.36
CA PHE A 314 -6.36 15.13 17.21
C PHE A 314 -7.47 14.58 18.10
N LYS A 315 -8.23 15.48 18.72
CA LYS A 315 -9.37 15.14 19.59
C LYS A 315 -10.62 14.85 18.74
N PRO A 316 -11.65 14.21 19.31
CA PRO A 316 -12.92 14.02 18.61
C PRO A 316 -13.45 15.33 18.01
N ASP A 317 -13.95 15.25 16.77
CA ASP A 317 -14.53 16.35 15.97
C ASP A 317 -13.58 17.52 15.64
N GLU A 318 -12.27 17.38 15.85
CA GLU A 318 -11.27 18.45 15.66
C GLU A 318 -10.87 18.64 14.19
N CYS A 319 -11.22 17.68 13.30
CA CYS A 319 -10.83 17.65 11.91
C CYS A 319 -12.05 17.70 10.96
N PRO A 320 -12.73 18.84 10.83
CA PRO A 320 -13.85 18.99 9.88
C PRO A 320 -13.35 18.93 8.43
N ASP A 321 -14.25 18.52 7.51
CA ASP A 321 -13.99 18.46 6.05
C ASP A 321 -12.70 17.70 5.67
N ALA A 322 -12.35 16.62 6.38
CA ALA A 322 -11.11 15.89 6.16
C ALA A 322 -11.07 15.23 4.78
N ALA A 323 -10.12 15.64 3.95
CA ALA A 323 -9.82 15.07 2.63
C ALA A 323 -8.64 14.12 2.66
N LEU A 324 -7.54 14.51 3.32
CA LEU A 324 -6.36 13.69 3.52
C LEU A 324 -6.03 13.64 5.03
N TYR A 325 -5.54 12.50 5.47
CA TYR A 325 -4.98 12.32 6.80
C TYR A 325 -3.72 11.47 6.76
N CYS A 326 -2.68 11.91 7.44
CA CYS A 326 -1.55 11.08 7.81
C CYS A 326 -1.11 11.40 9.23
N GLY A 327 -1.01 10.38 10.06
CA GLY A 327 -0.54 10.56 11.42
C GLY A 327 -0.10 9.25 12.05
N TRP A 328 0.42 9.31 13.25
CA TRP A 328 0.85 8.14 13.93
C TRP A 328 0.74 8.22 15.43
N TYR A 329 0.58 7.18 15.96
CA TYR A 329 0.67 6.36 17.12
C TYR A 329 -0.72 5.97 17.62
N ARG A 330 -0.89 5.43 18.76
CA ARG A 330 -2.13 4.94 19.39
C ARG A 330 -2.72 3.69 18.73
N LEU A 331 -1.98 2.61 18.90
CA LEU A 331 -2.27 1.28 18.38
C LEU A 331 -3.71 0.82 18.68
N ALA A 332 -4.43 0.40 17.64
CA ALA A 332 -5.76 -0.23 17.68
C ALA A 332 -6.79 0.55 18.52
N ASN A 333 -6.69 1.87 18.55
CA ASN A 333 -7.59 2.74 19.30
C ASN A 333 -7.89 4.02 18.50
N TYR A 334 -8.69 3.86 17.46
CA TYR A 334 -9.17 4.94 16.60
C TYR A 334 -9.77 6.08 17.43
N VAL A 335 -9.45 7.31 17.06
CA VAL A 335 -10.06 8.54 17.59
C VAL A 335 -10.98 9.10 16.51
N ASP A 336 -12.23 9.37 16.87
CA ASP A 336 -13.25 9.91 15.97
C ASP A 336 -13.08 11.42 15.79
N ALA A 337 -11.93 11.82 15.26
CA ALA A 337 -11.56 13.23 15.10
C ALA A 337 -12.09 13.84 13.80
N PHE A 338 -12.47 13.02 12.82
CA PHE A 338 -12.60 13.43 11.44
C PHE A 338 -14.05 13.44 10.96
N ILE A 339 -14.46 14.51 10.28
CA ILE A 339 -15.64 14.53 9.40
C ILE A 339 -15.14 14.35 7.97
N TRP A 340 -15.22 13.12 7.45
CA TRP A 340 -14.63 12.75 6.17
C TRP A 340 -15.40 13.26 4.96
N LYS A 341 -14.68 13.79 3.98
CA LYS A 341 -15.24 14.10 2.65
C LYS A 341 -15.34 12.82 1.81
N PRO A 342 -16.38 12.65 0.97
CA PRO A 342 -16.40 11.56 0.00
C PRO A 342 -15.15 11.54 -0.88
N GLY A 343 -14.49 10.39 -0.97
CA GLY A 343 -13.22 10.25 -1.69
C GLY A 343 -11.96 10.45 -0.84
N SER A 344 -12.10 10.79 0.45
CA SER A 344 -10.96 11.03 1.35
C SER A 344 -10.05 9.81 1.51
N ILE A 345 -8.78 10.08 1.85
CA ILE A 345 -7.73 9.08 2.03
C ILE A 345 -7.11 9.28 3.42
N GLY A 346 -7.12 8.19 4.22
CA GLY A 346 -6.53 8.19 5.56
C GLY A 346 -5.40 7.17 5.69
N TYR A 347 -4.27 7.57 6.26
CA TYR A 347 -3.13 6.71 6.51
C TYR A 347 -2.62 6.89 7.95
N HIS A 348 -2.87 5.90 8.81
CA HIS A 348 -2.40 5.91 10.20
C HIS A 348 -1.26 4.92 10.40
N ILE A 349 -0.12 5.42 10.88
CA ILE A 349 1.12 4.65 11.04
C ILE A 349 1.15 4.03 12.44
N ALA A 350 0.64 2.81 12.57
CA ALA A 350 0.76 1.99 13.77
C ALA A 350 0.65 0.51 13.40
N SER A 351 1.18 -0.37 14.26
CA SER A 351 1.18 -1.82 14.02
C SER A 351 -0.23 -2.40 13.99
N SER A 352 -0.46 -3.37 13.11
CA SER A 352 -1.70 -4.16 13.08
C SER A 352 -2.98 -3.36 12.77
N GLU A 353 -2.89 -2.17 12.19
CA GLU A 353 -4.06 -1.31 11.96
C GLU A 353 -5.01 -1.80 10.86
N CYS A 354 -4.57 -2.73 10.01
CA CYS A 354 -5.41 -3.49 9.09
C CYS A 354 -5.50 -4.99 9.48
N SER A 355 -5.31 -5.33 10.74
CA SER A 355 -5.33 -6.74 11.19
C SER A 355 -6.69 -7.41 11.04
N THR A 356 -7.74 -6.62 10.95
CA THR A 356 -9.11 -7.02 10.62
C THR A 356 -9.86 -5.88 9.95
N LEU A 357 -10.71 -6.19 8.98
CA LEU A 357 -11.68 -5.25 8.41
C LEU A 357 -13.12 -5.60 8.79
N LYS A 358 -13.36 -6.79 9.37
CA LYS A 358 -14.71 -7.34 9.57
C LYS A 358 -15.12 -7.50 11.05
N ARG A 359 -14.17 -7.54 11.99
CA ARG A 359 -14.48 -7.77 13.40
C ARG A 359 -15.26 -6.58 13.99
N LYS A 360 -16.52 -6.78 14.37
CA LYS A 360 -17.45 -5.72 14.81
C LYS A 360 -16.89 -4.79 15.89
N ASN A 361 -16.29 -5.32 16.94
CA ASN A 361 -15.82 -4.55 18.10
C ASN A 361 -14.37 -4.07 17.96
N SER A 362 -13.74 -4.20 16.81
CA SER A 362 -12.37 -3.75 16.60
C SER A 362 -12.33 -2.25 16.37
N LYS A 363 -11.37 -1.59 17.03
CA LYS A 363 -11.09 -0.15 16.89
C LYS A 363 -9.80 0.12 16.11
N VAL A 364 -9.36 -0.83 15.28
CA VAL A 364 -8.21 -0.62 14.39
C VAL A 364 -8.52 0.46 13.36
N TRP A 365 -7.53 1.26 13.04
CA TRP A 365 -7.72 2.48 12.26
C TRP A 365 -8.25 2.22 10.84
N CYS A 366 -7.70 1.25 10.10
CA CYS A 366 -8.18 0.98 8.73
C CYS A 366 -9.70 0.70 8.72
N LYS A 367 -10.16 -0.22 9.59
CA LYS A 367 -11.59 -0.57 9.67
C LYS A 367 -12.44 0.64 10.03
N MET A 368 -12.05 1.35 11.10
CA MET A 368 -12.83 2.48 11.61
C MET A 368 -12.91 3.62 10.60
N MET A 369 -11.80 3.99 9.97
CA MET A 369 -11.78 5.02 8.93
C MET A 369 -12.69 4.64 7.75
N LEU A 370 -12.66 3.36 7.31
CA LEU A 370 -13.56 2.87 6.26
C LEU A 370 -15.03 2.95 6.68
N GLU A 371 -15.37 2.60 7.92
CA GLU A 371 -16.73 2.76 8.46
C GLU A 371 -17.17 4.23 8.49
N LYS A 372 -16.25 5.12 8.83
CA LYS A 372 -16.52 6.55 9.00
C LYS A 372 -16.54 7.36 7.70
N GLY A 373 -16.11 6.81 6.56
CA GLY A 373 -16.36 7.48 5.28
C GLY A 373 -15.20 7.59 4.30
N ILE A 374 -13.99 7.17 4.63
CA ILE A 374 -12.87 7.25 3.69
C ILE A 374 -13.04 6.31 2.49
N ALA A 375 -12.38 6.66 1.38
CA ALA A 375 -12.33 5.84 0.17
C ALA A 375 -11.05 5.00 0.06
N ALA A 376 -9.99 5.37 0.76
CA ALA A 376 -8.75 4.59 0.75
C ALA A 376 -7.95 4.70 2.04
N THR A 377 -7.25 3.60 2.40
CA THR A 377 -6.33 3.55 3.54
C THR A 377 -5.19 2.58 3.30
N ILE A 378 -4.11 2.78 4.03
CA ILE A 378 -2.93 1.91 4.06
C ILE A 378 -2.72 1.46 5.50
N GLY A 379 -2.36 0.19 5.68
CA GLY A 379 -1.98 -0.29 7.01
C GLY A 379 -1.47 -1.73 7.00
N PRO A 380 -0.83 -2.16 8.09
CA PRO A 380 -0.30 -3.50 8.23
C PRO A 380 -1.33 -4.46 8.83
N VAL A 381 -1.31 -5.71 8.37
CA VAL A 381 -2.18 -6.79 8.89
C VAL A 381 -1.65 -7.39 10.20
N SER A 382 -0.40 -7.14 10.56
CA SER A 382 0.24 -7.49 11.84
C SER A 382 1.43 -6.57 12.09
N GLU A 383 2.38 -6.91 12.98
CA GLU A 383 3.57 -6.07 13.27
C GLU A 383 4.53 -5.99 12.06
N PRO A 384 4.66 -4.82 11.39
CA PRO A 384 5.47 -4.70 10.18
C PRO A 384 6.89 -4.18 10.47
N TYR A 385 7.16 -3.67 11.66
CA TYR A 385 8.24 -2.74 12.00
C TYR A 385 8.17 -1.41 11.22
N VAL A 386 8.63 -0.32 11.82
CA VAL A 386 8.45 1.03 11.26
C VAL A 386 9.05 1.19 9.86
N ASN A 387 10.19 0.55 9.57
CA ASN A 387 10.88 0.66 8.27
C ASN A 387 10.11 0.04 7.09
N ALA A 388 9.00 -0.66 7.33
CA ALA A 388 8.21 -1.29 6.29
C ALA A 388 6.99 -0.48 5.86
N PHE A 389 6.68 0.60 6.54
CA PHE A 389 5.59 1.47 6.13
C PHE A 389 5.93 2.25 4.85
N PRO A 390 4.98 2.49 3.95
CA PRO A 390 5.14 3.47 2.89
C PRO A 390 5.54 4.83 3.44
N LEU A 391 6.52 5.48 2.80
CA LEU A 391 6.97 6.81 3.24
C LEU A 391 5.89 7.87 2.90
N PRO A 392 5.36 8.60 3.90
CA PRO A 392 4.33 9.61 3.69
C PRO A 392 4.65 10.65 2.62
N GLU A 393 5.87 11.20 2.61
CA GLU A 393 6.27 12.20 1.61
C GLU A 393 6.24 11.66 0.17
N LEU A 394 6.54 10.37 -0.02
CA LEU A 394 6.46 9.75 -1.33
C LEU A 394 5.01 9.49 -1.71
N PHE A 395 4.23 8.88 -0.82
CA PHE A 395 2.85 8.53 -1.11
C PHE A 395 2.00 9.78 -1.39
N PHE A 396 1.95 10.74 -0.47
CA PHE A 396 1.14 11.95 -0.64
C PHE A 396 1.69 12.90 -1.69
N GLY A 397 3.02 13.02 -1.81
CA GLY A 397 3.65 13.87 -2.82
C GLY A 397 3.25 13.47 -4.25
N TYR A 398 3.32 12.18 -4.59
CA TYR A 398 2.88 11.69 -5.90
C TYR A 398 1.35 11.66 -6.06
N LEU A 399 0.61 11.47 -4.97
CA LEU A 399 -0.84 11.51 -4.99
C LEU A 399 -1.35 12.90 -5.40
N VAL A 400 -0.82 13.97 -4.79
CA VAL A 400 -1.25 15.35 -5.10
C VAL A 400 -0.70 15.87 -6.42
N ASP A 401 0.38 15.29 -6.95
CA ASP A 401 0.82 15.56 -8.33
C ASP A 401 -0.24 15.13 -9.36
N GLY A 402 -1.09 14.15 -9.03
CA GLY A 402 -2.23 13.71 -9.85
C GLY A 402 -1.85 12.99 -11.15
N THR A 403 -0.57 12.66 -11.38
CA THR A 403 -0.11 11.86 -12.54
C THR A 403 -0.32 10.37 -12.34
N LEU A 404 0.02 9.89 -11.15
CA LEU A 404 -0.04 8.49 -10.80
C LEU A 404 -1.38 8.11 -10.18
N THR A 405 -1.77 6.86 -10.33
CA THR A 405 -2.92 6.27 -9.65
C THR A 405 -2.58 5.92 -8.20
N LEU A 406 -3.59 5.65 -7.39
CA LEU A 406 -3.43 5.25 -6.00
C LEU A 406 -2.50 4.04 -5.83
N ALA A 407 -2.65 3.01 -6.68
CA ALA A 407 -1.80 1.83 -6.64
C ALA A 407 -0.34 2.14 -7.04
N GLU A 408 -0.13 3.03 -8.01
CA GLU A 408 1.21 3.46 -8.41
C GLU A 408 1.87 4.27 -7.30
N CYS A 409 1.15 5.21 -6.66
CA CYS A 409 1.65 5.93 -5.48
C CYS A 409 2.04 4.99 -4.34
N TYR A 410 1.23 3.95 -4.11
CA TYR A 410 1.49 2.95 -3.07
C TYR A 410 2.74 2.12 -3.36
N ILE A 411 2.87 1.53 -4.56
CA ILE A 411 3.99 0.64 -4.88
C ILE A 411 5.34 1.36 -4.85
N ILE A 412 5.42 2.62 -5.33
CA ILE A 412 6.68 3.39 -5.33
C ILE A 412 7.08 3.92 -3.95
N SER A 413 6.13 3.99 -3.00
CA SER A 413 6.36 4.41 -1.62
C SER A 413 6.56 3.26 -0.64
N THR A 414 6.25 2.01 -1.04
CA THR A 414 6.32 0.81 -0.20
C THR A 414 7.67 0.14 -0.31
N PRO A 415 8.46 0.02 0.79
CA PRO A 415 9.84 -0.47 0.70
C PRO A 415 9.97 -2.00 0.55
N TYR A 416 9.02 -2.79 1.04
CA TYR A 416 9.14 -4.25 1.09
C TYR A 416 7.90 -4.99 0.61
N LEU A 417 8.12 -6.12 -0.06
CA LEU A 417 7.13 -7.11 -0.50
C LEU A 417 7.23 -8.39 0.33
N SER A 418 6.28 -9.32 0.16
CA SER A 418 6.15 -10.52 1.01
C SER A 418 6.15 -10.16 2.49
N TRP A 419 5.45 -9.09 2.84
CA TRP A 419 5.39 -8.54 4.19
C TRP A 419 3.95 -8.15 4.58
N LYS A 420 3.78 -7.22 5.50
CA LYS A 420 2.51 -7.02 6.24
C LYS A 420 1.57 -5.97 5.65
N MET A 421 2.02 -5.13 4.70
CA MET A 421 1.27 -3.96 4.25
C MET A 421 0.17 -4.30 3.26
N VAL A 422 -0.95 -3.57 3.34
CA VAL A 422 -2.06 -3.59 2.37
C VAL A 422 -2.46 -2.17 1.99
N LEU A 423 -2.96 -2.03 0.75
CA LEU A 423 -3.67 -0.86 0.27
C LEU A 423 -5.15 -1.23 0.11
N VAL A 424 -6.04 -0.57 0.86
CA VAL A 424 -7.49 -0.68 0.67
C VAL A 424 -7.96 0.53 -0.11
N GLY A 425 -8.58 0.32 -1.27
CA GLY A 425 -9.07 1.38 -2.16
C GLY A 425 -9.07 0.94 -3.62
N ASP A 426 -9.54 1.82 -4.47
CA ASP A 426 -9.56 1.61 -5.92
C ASP A 426 -8.17 1.89 -6.52
N PRO A 427 -7.50 0.94 -7.19
CA PRO A 427 -6.15 1.12 -7.73
C PRO A 427 -6.04 2.23 -8.78
N LEU A 428 -7.13 2.49 -9.52
CA LEU A 428 -7.20 3.52 -10.56
C LEU A 428 -7.46 4.92 -10.01
N TYR A 429 -7.75 5.06 -8.70
CA TYR A 429 -8.17 6.32 -8.10
C TYR A 429 -7.11 7.41 -8.22
N ARG A 430 -7.51 8.58 -8.76
CA ARG A 430 -6.67 9.77 -9.01
C ARG A 430 -7.41 11.04 -8.56
N PRO A 431 -7.45 11.32 -7.24
CA PRO A 431 -8.28 12.40 -6.68
C PRO A 431 -7.93 13.80 -7.18
N PHE A 432 -6.71 14.03 -7.67
CA PHE A 432 -6.20 15.34 -8.11
C PHE A 432 -5.96 15.42 -9.62
N ARG A 433 -6.46 14.46 -10.40
CA ARG A 433 -6.31 14.45 -11.87
C ARG A 433 -6.84 15.73 -12.53
N VAL A 434 -8.00 16.21 -12.11
CA VAL A 434 -8.67 17.38 -12.72
C VAL A 434 -7.95 18.68 -12.42
N ALA A 435 -7.32 18.80 -11.23
CA ALA A 435 -6.58 19.99 -10.82
C ALA A 435 -5.42 20.31 -11.76
N ARG A 436 -4.72 19.29 -12.25
CA ARG A 436 -3.58 19.44 -13.18
C ARG A 436 -3.95 20.05 -14.52
N TRP A 437 -5.17 19.81 -15.02
CA TRP A 437 -5.64 20.36 -16.31
C TRP A 437 -6.07 21.82 -16.22
N LYS A 438 -6.38 22.32 -15.01
CA LYS A 438 -6.79 23.71 -14.78
C LYS A 438 -5.62 24.67 -14.56
N THR A 439 -4.43 24.15 -14.26
CA THR A 439 -3.22 24.94 -13.96
C THR A 439 -2.26 25.05 -15.14
N LYS A 440 -2.57 24.48 -16.30
CA LYS A 440 -1.87 24.63 -17.57
C LYS A 440 -2.69 25.49 -18.53
#